data_c7108a3323497107c91a6b35a0e97695
#
_entry.id   c7108a3323497107c91a6b35a0e97695
#
_cell.length_a   1.000
_cell.length_b   1.000
_cell.length_c   1.000
_cell.angle_alpha   90.00
_cell.angle_beta   90.00
_cell.angle_gamma   90.00
#
_symmetry.space_group_name_H-M   'P 1'
#
loop_
_entity.id
_entity.type
_entity.pdbx_description
1 polymer ?
#
loop_
_entity_poly.entity_id
_entity_poly.type
_entity_poly.pdbx_seq_one_letter_code
_entity_poly.pdbx_strand_id
1 'polypeptide(L)'
;MSAAADFEALVTRFATAATAGDGAAFAACFAPDGVYHDYIYGPHTGRAAIANMLVNLFHRDAVEYDWQFFDLVGNERMGYGRSLSRFVSRIEQFKGREVVIDGISQFLLKDGLISEYRESVNAGVAQSQLGVAPERMAKVMARWAEGFRGRVDVEGYRAAVVARYAMVGK
;
A
#
# COMPACT_ATOMS: atom_id res chain seq x y z
N MET A 1 21.20 -6.34 17.24
CA MET A 1 19.83 -5.86 17.52
C MET A 1 18.87 -7.03 17.32
N SER A 2 17.65 -6.99 17.87
CA SER A 2 16.69 -8.08 17.62
C SER A 2 16.01 -7.88 16.27
N ALA A 3 15.52 -8.96 15.64
CA ALA A 3 14.79 -8.88 14.37
C ALA A 3 13.61 -7.91 14.42
N ALA A 4 12.93 -7.80 15.56
CA ALA A 4 11.86 -6.83 15.76
C ALA A 4 12.37 -5.38 15.73
N ALA A 5 13.51 -5.09 16.40
CA ALA A 5 14.11 -3.75 16.40
C ALA A 5 14.65 -3.36 15.00
N ASP A 6 15.16 -4.32 14.24
CA ASP A 6 15.62 -4.10 12.87
C ASP A 6 14.44 -3.81 11.93
N PHE A 7 13.31 -4.51 12.13
CA PHE A 7 12.06 -4.24 11.40
C PHE A 7 11.51 -2.84 11.72
N GLU A 8 11.43 -2.47 12.99
CA GLU A 8 10.97 -1.14 13.42
C GLU A 8 11.84 -0.03 12.82
N ALA A 9 13.17 -0.19 12.84
CA ALA A 9 14.10 0.75 12.21
C ALA A 9 13.93 0.85 10.69
N LEU A 10 13.62 -0.26 10.00
CA LEU A 10 13.31 -0.26 8.57
C LEU A 10 12.02 0.51 8.27
N VAL A 11 10.95 0.26 9.02
CA VAL A 11 9.65 0.94 8.83
C VAL A 11 9.77 2.43 9.15
N THR A 12 10.57 2.81 10.14
CA THR A 12 10.86 4.22 10.44
C THR A 12 11.53 4.91 9.26
N ARG A 13 12.56 4.31 8.65
CA ARG A 13 13.20 4.88 7.45
C ARG A 13 12.24 4.98 6.27
N PHE A 14 11.44 3.94 6.05
CA PHE A 14 10.42 3.89 5.01
C PHE A 14 9.41 5.04 5.16
N ALA A 15 8.84 5.23 6.35
CA ALA A 15 7.86 6.29 6.63
C ALA A 15 8.48 7.69 6.51
N THR A 16 9.67 7.88 7.04
CA THR A 16 10.41 9.16 6.96
C THR A 16 10.67 9.56 5.51
N ALA A 17 11.18 8.63 4.70
CA ALA A 17 11.44 8.87 3.28
C ALA A 17 10.14 9.13 2.48
N ALA A 18 9.07 8.39 2.79
CA ALA A 18 7.76 8.60 2.17
C ALA A 18 7.19 9.98 2.48
N THR A 19 7.21 10.39 3.75
CA THR A 19 6.78 11.72 4.20
C THR A 19 7.59 12.84 3.54
N ALA A 20 8.91 12.68 3.43
CA ALA A 20 9.77 13.66 2.81
C ALA A 20 9.68 13.73 1.28
N GLY A 21 9.06 12.73 0.62
CA GLY A 21 9.09 12.60 -0.84
C GLY A 21 10.48 12.23 -1.39
N ASP A 22 11.35 11.67 -0.54
CA ASP A 22 12.67 11.20 -0.95
C ASP A 22 12.56 9.82 -1.62
N GLY A 23 12.38 9.84 -2.94
CA GLY A 23 12.24 8.62 -3.73
C GLY A 23 13.45 7.70 -3.65
N ALA A 24 14.66 8.24 -3.53
CA ALA A 24 15.88 7.42 -3.45
C ALA A 24 15.97 6.70 -2.10
N ALA A 25 15.78 7.44 -0.99
CA ALA A 25 15.77 6.85 0.35
C ALA A 25 14.62 5.86 0.54
N PHE A 26 13.43 6.15 -0.01
CA PHE A 26 12.28 5.26 0.02
C PHE A 26 12.56 3.96 -0.72
N ALA A 27 13.05 4.05 -1.95
CA ALA A 27 13.39 2.88 -2.76
C ALA A 27 14.54 2.05 -2.15
N ALA A 28 15.47 2.68 -1.42
CA ALA A 28 16.55 1.99 -0.72
C ALA A 28 16.05 1.05 0.40
N CYS A 29 14.83 1.24 0.91
CA CYS A 29 14.20 0.33 1.85
C CYS A 29 13.79 -1.01 1.20
N PHE A 30 13.70 -1.07 -0.14
CA PHE A 30 13.31 -2.26 -0.88
C PHE A 30 14.51 -3.06 -1.38
N ALA A 31 14.31 -4.37 -1.57
CA ALA A 31 15.21 -5.20 -2.36
C ALA A 31 15.32 -4.65 -3.81
N PRO A 32 16.39 -4.93 -4.56
CA PRO A 32 16.55 -4.41 -5.93
C PRO A 32 15.38 -4.74 -6.86
N ASP A 33 14.77 -5.91 -6.67
CA ASP A 33 13.61 -6.46 -7.38
C ASP A 33 12.30 -6.36 -6.57
N GLY A 34 12.30 -5.59 -5.49
CA GLY A 34 11.15 -5.45 -4.58
C GLY A 34 9.92 -4.89 -5.27
N VAL A 35 8.75 -5.20 -4.72
CA VAL A 35 7.45 -4.80 -5.28
C VAL A 35 6.65 -3.97 -4.27
N TYR A 36 6.18 -2.82 -4.69
CA TYR A 36 5.17 -2.04 -3.99
C TYR A 36 3.82 -2.24 -4.68
N HIS A 37 2.85 -2.81 -3.99
CA HIS A 37 1.50 -3.02 -4.51
C HIS A 37 0.62 -1.81 -4.16
N ASP A 38 0.50 -0.87 -5.10
CA ASP A 38 -0.36 0.29 -4.94
C ASP A 38 -1.80 -0.01 -5.35
N TYR A 39 -2.76 0.49 -4.57
CA TYR A 39 -4.19 0.28 -4.83
C TYR A 39 -4.72 1.03 -6.05
N ILE A 40 -4.14 2.19 -6.34
CA ILE A 40 -4.64 3.12 -7.37
C ILE A 40 -3.93 2.89 -8.70
N TYR A 41 -2.61 2.82 -8.65
CA TYR A 41 -1.73 2.79 -9.83
C TYR A 41 -1.25 1.39 -10.20
N GLY A 42 -1.50 0.39 -9.33
CA GLY A 42 -1.08 -0.99 -9.51
C GLY A 42 0.35 -1.26 -8.99
N PRO A 43 0.93 -2.44 -9.29
CA PRO A 43 2.22 -2.81 -8.74
C PRO A 43 3.38 -2.06 -9.41
N HIS A 44 4.33 -1.62 -8.59
CA HIS A 44 5.60 -1.01 -9.02
C HIS A 44 6.74 -1.94 -8.65
N THR A 45 7.46 -2.47 -9.64
CA THR A 45 8.54 -3.44 -9.46
C THR A 45 9.90 -2.80 -9.65
N GLY A 46 10.78 -3.02 -8.68
CA GLY A 46 12.15 -2.52 -8.65
C GLY A 46 12.26 -1.08 -8.17
N ARG A 47 13.43 -0.77 -7.62
CA ARG A 47 13.70 0.52 -6.95
C ARG A 47 13.41 1.74 -7.81
N ALA A 48 13.72 1.69 -9.10
CA ALA A 48 13.48 2.82 -10.00
C ALA A 48 12.00 3.14 -10.16
N ALA A 49 11.15 2.11 -10.33
CA ALA A 49 9.70 2.27 -10.44
C ALA A 49 9.08 2.74 -9.12
N ILE A 50 9.56 2.21 -7.99
CA ILE A 50 9.10 2.59 -6.64
C ILE A 50 9.47 4.05 -6.33
N ALA A 51 10.70 4.49 -6.62
CA ALA A 51 11.12 5.89 -6.46
C ALA A 51 10.27 6.82 -7.33
N ASN A 52 10.06 6.47 -8.60
CA ASN A 52 9.23 7.23 -9.52
C ASN A 52 7.77 7.34 -9.04
N MET A 53 7.19 6.27 -8.50
CA MET A 53 5.85 6.27 -7.92
C MET A 53 5.73 7.32 -6.81
N LEU A 54 6.65 7.30 -5.83
CA LEU A 54 6.59 8.23 -4.70
C LEU A 54 6.66 9.69 -5.18
N VAL A 55 7.63 10.00 -6.04
CA VAL A 55 7.89 11.39 -6.46
C VAL A 55 6.86 11.88 -7.47
N ASN A 56 6.57 11.09 -8.49
CA ASN A 56 5.81 11.54 -9.66
C ASN A 56 4.34 11.15 -9.65
N LEU A 57 3.89 10.34 -8.66
CA LEU A 57 2.48 10.06 -8.45
C LEU A 57 2.01 10.61 -7.11
N PHE A 58 2.57 10.17 -5.98
CA PHE A 58 2.11 10.59 -4.66
C PHE A 58 2.37 12.09 -4.41
N HIS A 59 3.63 12.53 -4.45
CA HIS A 59 4.00 13.92 -4.18
C HIS A 59 3.67 14.89 -5.33
N ARG A 60 3.37 14.40 -6.53
CA ARG A 60 2.78 15.22 -7.59
C ARG A 60 1.37 15.69 -7.22
N ASP A 61 0.57 14.77 -6.72
CA ASP A 61 -0.87 14.95 -6.52
C ASP A 61 -1.23 15.37 -5.09
N ALA A 62 -0.24 15.43 -4.18
CA ALA A 62 -0.42 15.74 -2.77
C ALA A 62 0.64 16.72 -2.23
N VAL A 63 0.25 17.49 -1.22
CA VAL A 63 1.14 18.27 -0.34
C VAL A 63 0.82 17.94 1.11
N GLU A 64 1.68 18.39 2.01
CA GLU A 64 1.53 18.13 3.45
C GLU A 64 1.35 16.62 3.71
N TYR A 65 2.14 15.82 3.00
CA TYR A 65 2.11 14.37 3.10
C TYR A 65 2.79 13.92 4.38
N ASP A 66 2.07 13.13 5.20
CA ASP A 66 2.59 12.50 6.42
C ASP A 66 2.17 11.05 6.46
N TRP A 67 3.07 10.16 6.85
CA TRP A 67 2.79 8.74 6.97
C TRP A 67 3.43 8.17 8.23
N GLN A 68 2.61 7.63 9.11
CA GLN A 68 3.03 7.10 10.40
C GLN A 68 2.60 5.65 10.55
N PHE A 69 3.39 4.88 11.27
CA PHE A 69 3.13 3.49 11.59
C PHE A 69 3.08 3.28 13.10
N PHE A 70 2.17 2.42 13.53
CA PHE A 70 1.88 2.09 14.92
C PHE A 70 1.79 0.58 15.07
N ASP A 71 1.94 0.08 16.30
CA ASP A 71 1.71 -1.32 16.65
C ASP A 71 2.50 -2.28 15.77
N LEU A 72 3.78 -1.95 15.53
CA LEU A 72 4.65 -2.74 14.66
C LEU A 72 4.94 -4.10 15.28
N VAL A 73 4.69 -5.16 14.52
CA VAL A 73 5.08 -6.53 14.86
C VAL A 73 5.78 -7.16 13.67
N GLY A 74 6.93 -7.79 13.89
CA GLY A 74 7.69 -8.39 12.80
C GLY A 74 8.85 -9.25 13.23
N ASN A 75 9.39 -9.95 12.25
CA ASN A 75 10.61 -10.76 12.34
C ASN A 75 11.46 -10.56 11.08
N GLU A 76 12.50 -11.40 10.89
CA GLU A 76 13.40 -11.31 9.73
C GLU A 76 12.76 -11.61 8.36
N ARG A 77 11.53 -12.16 8.32
CA ARG A 77 10.85 -12.55 7.09
C ARG A 77 9.64 -11.69 6.76
N MET A 78 8.93 -11.20 7.77
CA MET A 78 7.74 -10.39 7.56
C MET A 78 7.40 -9.52 8.77
N GLY A 79 6.65 -8.47 8.50
CA GLY A 79 6.06 -7.66 9.56
C GLY A 79 4.77 -6.99 9.13
N TYR A 80 4.07 -6.48 10.12
CA TYR A 80 2.80 -5.76 9.98
C TYR A 80 2.81 -4.51 10.85
N GLY A 81 2.05 -3.51 10.43
CA GLY A 81 1.80 -2.33 11.24
C GLY A 81 0.51 -1.66 10.84
N ARG A 82 -0.15 -1.03 11.81
CA ARG A 82 -1.23 -0.10 11.53
C ARG A 82 -0.62 1.18 10.98
N SER A 83 -1.19 1.72 9.91
CA SER A 83 -0.72 2.96 9.31
C SER A 83 -1.80 4.04 9.33
N LEU A 84 -1.36 5.28 9.53
CA LEU A 84 -2.13 6.48 9.24
C LEU A 84 -1.33 7.32 8.25
N SER A 85 -1.95 7.69 7.15
CA SER A 85 -1.40 8.66 6.22
C SER A 85 -2.34 9.84 6.04
N ARG A 86 -1.78 11.03 5.90
CA ARG A 86 -2.51 12.27 5.69
C ARG A 86 -1.88 13.04 4.53
N PHE A 87 -2.71 13.63 3.70
CA PHE A 87 -2.25 14.58 2.68
C PHE A 87 -3.33 15.60 2.33
N VAL A 88 -2.92 16.70 1.70
CA VAL A 88 -3.82 17.68 1.09
C VAL A 88 -3.70 17.57 -0.43
N SER A 89 -4.81 17.40 -1.12
CA SER A 89 -4.84 17.20 -2.58
C SER A 89 -4.40 18.44 -3.35
N ARG A 90 -3.53 18.23 -4.36
CA ARG A 90 -3.16 19.23 -5.37
C ARG A 90 -3.92 19.06 -6.69
N ILE A 91 -4.64 17.97 -6.85
CA ILE A 91 -5.44 17.70 -8.05
C ILE A 91 -6.47 18.82 -8.18
N GLU A 92 -6.50 19.54 -9.30
CA GLU A 92 -7.29 20.77 -9.48
C GLU A 92 -8.76 20.59 -9.07
N GLN A 93 -9.38 19.47 -9.45
CA GLN A 93 -10.77 19.14 -9.11
C GLN A 93 -11.00 18.97 -7.60
N PHE A 94 -9.96 18.60 -6.83
CA PHE A 94 -10.03 18.27 -5.40
C PHE A 94 -9.07 19.12 -4.55
N LYS A 95 -8.55 20.19 -5.12
CA LYS A 95 -7.51 21.02 -4.52
C LYS A 95 -7.91 21.53 -3.13
N GLY A 96 -6.96 21.39 -2.19
CA GLY A 96 -7.15 21.83 -0.81
C GLY A 96 -7.96 20.86 0.06
N ARG A 97 -8.47 19.74 -0.48
CA ARG A 97 -9.17 18.73 0.32
C ARG A 97 -8.17 17.86 1.07
N GLU A 98 -8.40 17.73 2.35
CA GLU A 98 -7.63 16.85 3.22
C GLU A 98 -8.16 15.41 3.13
N VAL A 99 -7.22 14.46 3.12
CA VAL A 99 -7.51 13.03 3.15
C VAL A 99 -6.69 12.40 4.26
N VAL A 100 -7.35 11.62 5.12
CA VAL A 100 -6.71 10.76 6.10
C VAL A 100 -7.06 9.31 5.77
N ILE A 101 -6.05 8.46 5.66
CA ILE A 101 -6.18 7.05 5.34
C ILE A 101 -5.73 6.23 6.55
N ASP A 102 -6.57 5.31 7.00
CA ASP A 102 -6.26 4.29 8.00
C ASP A 102 -6.12 2.94 7.31
N GLY A 103 -5.11 2.16 7.68
CA GLY A 103 -4.86 0.88 7.06
C GLY A 103 -3.97 -0.05 7.85
N ILE A 104 -3.87 -1.28 7.36
CA ILE A 104 -2.90 -2.28 7.81
C ILE A 104 -1.95 -2.57 6.67
N SER A 105 -0.66 -2.47 6.97
CA SER A 105 0.41 -2.73 6.02
C SER A 105 1.11 -4.06 6.32
N GLN A 106 1.42 -4.79 5.26
CA GLN A 106 2.22 -6.00 5.27
C GLN A 106 3.56 -5.74 4.59
N PHE A 107 4.63 -6.14 5.24
CA PHE A 107 6.00 -6.10 4.72
C PHE A 107 6.52 -7.53 4.63
N LEU A 108 6.82 -8.03 3.45
CA LEU A 108 7.62 -9.24 3.27
C LEU A 108 9.09 -8.83 3.16
N LEU A 109 9.96 -9.52 3.87
CA LEU A 109 11.36 -9.14 4.01
C LEU A 109 12.29 -10.20 3.42
N LYS A 110 13.38 -9.73 2.82
CA LYS A 110 14.51 -10.54 2.35
C LYS A 110 15.80 -9.77 2.62
N ASP A 111 16.72 -10.40 3.35
CA ASP A 111 18.04 -9.82 3.68
C ASP A 111 17.93 -8.42 4.33
N GLY A 112 16.93 -8.22 5.22
CA GLY A 112 16.71 -6.96 5.93
C GLY A 112 16.09 -5.84 5.09
N LEU A 113 15.63 -6.13 3.86
CA LEU A 113 14.99 -5.20 2.95
C LEU A 113 13.57 -5.68 2.60
N ILE A 114 12.72 -4.76 2.16
CA ILE A 114 11.35 -5.08 1.74
C ILE A 114 11.39 -5.76 0.37
N SER A 115 10.96 -7.02 0.29
CA SER A 115 10.77 -7.73 -0.97
C SER A 115 9.39 -7.49 -1.56
N GLU A 116 8.35 -7.38 -0.70
CA GLU A 116 7.01 -6.98 -1.10
C GLU A 116 6.37 -6.10 -0.02
N TYR A 117 5.70 -5.05 -0.46
CA TYR A 117 4.83 -4.23 0.38
C TYR A 117 3.40 -4.27 -0.12
N ARG A 118 2.48 -4.48 0.79
CA ARG A 118 1.03 -4.45 0.54
C ARG A 118 0.33 -3.70 1.66
N GLU A 119 -0.78 -3.07 1.33
CA GLU A 119 -1.65 -2.45 2.33
C GLU A 119 -3.10 -2.83 2.12
N SER A 120 -3.86 -2.82 3.19
CA SER A 120 -5.32 -2.91 3.18
C SER A 120 -5.87 -1.62 3.74
N VAL A 121 -6.43 -0.79 2.87
CA VAL A 121 -6.96 0.53 3.22
C VAL A 121 -8.41 0.67 2.78
N ASN A 122 -9.16 1.55 3.44
CA ASN A 122 -10.51 1.87 3.00
C ASN A 122 -10.48 3.00 1.95
N ALA A 123 -10.19 2.62 0.73
CA ALA A 123 -10.08 3.56 -0.39
C ALA A 123 -11.41 4.27 -0.72
N GLY A 124 -12.55 3.69 -0.37
CA GLY A 124 -13.86 4.35 -0.51
C GLY A 124 -13.98 5.56 0.43
N VAL A 125 -13.50 5.42 1.66
CA VAL A 125 -13.46 6.54 2.61
C VAL A 125 -12.52 7.65 2.11
N ALA A 126 -11.35 7.31 1.60
CA ALA A 126 -10.43 8.30 1.03
C ALA A 126 -11.04 9.07 -0.14
N GLN A 127 -11.73 8.37 -1.06
CA GLN A 127 -12.44 9.02 -2.18
C GLN A 127 -13.60 9.91 -1.72
N SER A 128 -14.32 9.50 -0.66
CA SER A 128 -15.39 10.30 -0.06
C SER A 128 -14.85 11.60 0.53
N GLN A 129 -13.72 11.55 1.22
CA GLN A 129 -13.05 12.75 1.76
C GLN A 129 -12.58 13.68 0.63
N LEU A 130 -12.12 13.14 -0.49
CA LEU A 130 -11.84 13.93 -1.70
C LEU A 130 -13.11 14.53 -2.33
N GLY A 131 -14.31 14.03 -1.97
CA GLY A 131 -15.59 14.45 -2.57
C GLY A 131 -15.73 13.94 -4.01
N VAL A 132 -15.25 12.75 -4.28
CA VAL A 132 -15.50 12.06 -5.54
C VAL A 132 -16.99 11.76 -5.65
N ALA A 133 -17.61 12.10 -6.79
CA ALA A 133 -19.03 11.84 -7.02
C ALA A 133 -19.36 10.34 -6.88
N PRO A 134 -20.51 9.97 -6.27
CA PRO A 134 -20.86 8.57 -6.01
C PRO A 134 -20.80 7.66 -7.24
N GLU A 135 -21.24 8.16 -8.39
CA GLU A 135 -21.26 7.41 -9.65
C GLU A 135 -19.84 7.11 -10.16
N ARG A 136 -18.91 8.06 -9.96
CA ARG A 136 -17.49 7.86 -10.29
C ARG A 136 -16.84 6.89 -9.32
N MET A 137 -17.15 7.01 -8.03
CA MET A 137 -16.68 6.10 -6.99
C MET A 137 -17.12 4.67 -7.27
N ALA A 138 -18.40 4.44 -7.63
CA ALA A 138 -18.91 3.13 -7.98
C ALA A 138 -18.15 2.50 -9.16
N LYS A 139 -17.82 3.28 -10.20
CA LYS A 139 -17.02 2.80 -11.36
C LYS A 139 -15.60 2.41 -10.96
N VAL A 140 -14.96 3.19 -10.08
CA VAL A 140 -13.61 2.89 -9.58
C VAL A 140 -13.62 1.62 -8.74
N MET A 141 -14.59 1.49 -7.83
CA MET A 141 -14.75 0.29 -6.98
C MET A 141 -15.01 -0.97 -7.81
N ALA A 142 -15.86 -0.87 -8.85
CA ALA A 142 -16.13 -2.00 -9.75
C ALA A 142 -14.86 -2.48 -10.47
N ARG A 143 -14.05 -1.55 -11.00
CA ARG A 143 -12.76 -1.88 -11.63
C ARG A 143 -11.78 -2.53 -10.66
N TRP A 144 -11.68 -2.02 -9.42
CA TRP A 144 -10.81 -2.62 -8.41
C TRP A 144 -11.30 -4.01 -7.99
N ALA A 145 -12.62 -4.20 -7.85
CA ALA A 145 -13.20 -5.51 -7.56
C ALA A 145 -12.90 -6.55 -8.65
N GLU A 146 -12.92 -6.13 -9.92
CA GLU A 146 -12.54 -6.98 -11.06
C GLU A 146 -11.05 -7.33 -11.01
N GLY A 147 -10.17 -6.33 -10.85
CA GLY A 147 -8.73 -6.55 -10.71
C GLY A 147 -8.37 -7.44 -9.52
N PHE A 148 -9.06 -7.26 -8.38
CA PHE A 148 -8.88 -8.10 -7.21
C PHE A 148 -9.26 -9.57 -7.49
N ARG A 149 -10.37 -9.82 -8.19
CA ARG A 149 -10.80 -11.17 -8.54
C ARG A 149 -9.85 -11.90 -9.49
N GLY A 150 -9.18 -11.17 -10.38
CA GLY A 150 -8.21 -11.72 -11.33
C GLY A 150 -6.81 -11.94 -10.76
N ARG A 151 -6.56 -11.66 -9.50
CA ARG A 151 -5.27 -11.95 -8.86
C ARG A 151 -5.07 -13.46 -8.70
N VAL A 152 -3.88 -13.96 -9.00
CA VAL A 152 -3.53 -15.39 -8.95
C VAL A 152 -3.77 -16.00 -7.57
N ASP A 153 -3.41 -15.28 -6.50
CA ASP A 153 -3.63 -15.72 -5.12
C ASP A 153 -5.12 -15.81 -4.76
N VAL A 154 -5.94 -14.88 -5.26
CA VAL A 154 -7.40 -14.86 -5.05
C VAL A 154 -8.08 -15.97 -5.85
N GLU A 155 -7.67 -16.20 -7.09
CA GLU A 155 -8.18 -17.30 -7.92
C GLU A 155 -7.86 -18.66 -7.31
N GLY A 156 -6.61 -18.85 -6.85
CA GLY A 156 -6.21 -20.07 -6.16
C GLY A 156 -6.99 -20.32 -4.88
N TYR A 157 -7.20 -19.30 -4.05
CA TYR A 157 -8.03 -19.37 -2.86
C TYR A 157 -9.49 -19.76 -3.19
N ARG A 158 -10.10 -19.11 -4.18
CA ARG A 158 -11.49 -19.39 -4.59
C ARG A 158 -11.65 -20.83 -5.09
N ALA A 159 -10.72 -21.32 -5.91
CA ALA A 159 -10.74 -22.71 -6.39
C ALA A 159 -10.67 -23.72 -5.25
N ALA A 160 -9.79 -23.49 -4.27
CA ALA A 160 -9.66 -24.33 -3.09
C ALA A 160 -10.93 -24.34 -2.22
N VAL A 161 -11.59 -23.17 -2.06
CA VAL A 161 -12.86 -23.06 -1.31
C VAL A 161 -13.97 -23.83 -2.02
N VAL A 162 -14.13 -23.65 -3.33
CA VAL A 162 -15.15 -24.36 -4.13
C VAL A 162 -14.95 -25.88 -4.05
N ALA A 163 -13.72 -26.37 -4.20
CA ALA A 163 -13.40 -27.78 -4.08
C ALA A 163 -13.79 -28.35 -2.70
N ARG A 164 -13.53 -27.59 -1.62
CA ARG A 164 -13.89 -28.00 -0.25
C ARG A 164 -15.39 -28.17 -0.07
N TYR A 165 -16.20 -27.21 -0.55
CA TYR A 165 -17.66 -27.31 -0.44
C TYR A 165 -18.26 -28.39 -1.35
N ALA A 166 -17.68 -28.67 -2.50
CA ALA A 166 -18.09 -29.78 -3.36
C ALA A 166 -17.86 -31.16 -2.71
N MET A 167 -16.90 -31.28 -1.80
CA MET A 167 -16.66 -32.52 -1.04
C MET A 167 -17.62 -32.71 0.18
N VAL A 168 -18.08 -31.60 0.76
CA VAL A 168 -18.99 -31.65 1.94
C VAL A 168 -20.44 -31.83 1.52
N GLY A 169 -20.82 -31.51 0.29
CA GLY A 169 -22.19 -31.68 -0.23
C GLY A 169 -22.49 -33.06 -0.82
N LYS A 170 -21.59 -34.04 -0.63
CA LYS A 170 -21.80 -35.46 -0.93
C LYS A 170 -21.93 -36.26 0.36
#